data_acc02694b1ff88aa1e058b0b0ce44138
#
_entry.id   acc02694b1ff88aa1e058b0b0ce44138
#
_cell.length_a   1.000
_cell.length_b   1.000
_cell.length_c   1.000
_cell.angle_alpha   90.00
_cell.angle_beta   90.00
_cell.angle_gamma   90.00
#
_symmetry.space_group_name_H-M   'P 1'
#
loop_
_entity.id
_entity.type
_entity.pdbx_description
1 polymer ?
#
loop_
_entity_poly.entity_id
_entity_poly.type
_entity_poly.pdbx_seq_one_letter_code
_entity_poly.pdbx_strand_id
1 'polypeptide(L)'
;PKRKVKSPDGTQQLEAEQFKNTVRYLSEDNYMDTMQHVVEPYLKDHMTSGYLEGYDGRQLYYEQYLSKQHKAHITIAHGYTDGCYKFRESIYYFLQAGYSVSIIDHRGHGYSYRQHADLSKVTIGDFEEYVKDYRIFLEKKVRPVIHKEEKLYMYAHSMGGCIAALLMEEEPELFDAAVLIAPMMEIQYGGLPENTALSITRAANLMGRSEKYIMGSGAFDGTYDYVHSSIGSEPRYAYLHDIQLHDPNYQTYGGTYAWLTAAVKATQQVIRDADRYCTPTLLFQAQKDTTVGASGQNEFARKAHNVQLIQVQGAKHSIQLAPNEIMVPFMDEVLNFYESHL
;
A
#
# COMPACT_ATOMS: atom_id res chain seq x y z
N PRO A 1 -31.72 0.21 6.99
CA PRO A 1 -31.51 0.22 5.55
C PRO A 1 -31.01 1.59 5.15
N LYS A 2 -29.73 1.65 4.72
CA LYS A 2 -29.03 2.89 4.36
C LYS A 2 -29.69 3.51 3.12
N ARG A 3 -30.12 4.76 3.17
CA ARG A 3 -30.52 5.52 1.98
C ARG A 3 -29.24 5.98 1.26
N LYS A 4 -29.09 5.57 0.01
CA LYS A 4 -28.06 6.07 -0.91
C LYS A 4 -28.57 7.36 -1.55
N VAL A 5 -27.90 8.47 -1.31
CA VAL A 5 -28.13 9.72 -2.03
C VAL A 5 -27.13 9.80 -3.18
N LYS A 6 -27.62 9.91 -4.41
CA LYS A 6 -26.78 10.15 -5.59
C LYS A 6 -26.59 11.64 -5.77
N SER A 7 -25.35 12.09 -5.92
CA SER A 7 -25.08 13.45 -6.39
C SER A 7 -25.37 13.57 -7.90
N PRO A 8 -25.57 14.81 -8.42
CA PRO A 8 -25.93 15.04 -9.81
C PRO A 8 -24.91 14.57 -10.85
N ASP A 9 -23.68 14.31 -10.44
CA ASP A 9 -22.58 13.83 -11.28
C ASP A 9 -22.39 12.30 -11.21
N GLY A 10 -23.27 11.58 -10.49
CA GLY A 10 -23.19 10.14 -10.36
C GLY A 10 -22.19 9.62 -9.31
N THR A 11 -21.44 10.51 -8.65
CA THR A 11 -20.60 10.13 -7.50
C THR A 11 -21.50 9.85 -6.28
N GLN A 12 -21.31 8.71 -5.64
CA GLN A 12 -22.03 8.39 -4.40
C GLN A 12 -21.31 9.10 -3.24
N GLN A 13 -21.94 10.12 -2.66
CA GLN A 13 -21.57 10.56 -1.32
C GLN A 13 -22.25 9.64 -0.32
N LEU A 14 -21.44 8.94 0.47
CA LEU A 14 -21.92 8.18 1.62
C LEU A 14 -22.18 9.17 2.75
N GLU A 15 -23.46 9.39 3.09
CA GLU A 15 -23.79 9.89 4.42
C GLU A 15 -23.45 8.78 5.42
N ALA A 16 -22.42 9.01 6.21
CA ALA A 16 -22.00 8.12 7.26
C ALA A 16 -23.06 8.09 8.37
N GLU A 17 -23.83 7.03 8.48
CA GLU A 17 -24.31 6.64 9.80
C GLU A 17 -23.05 6.39 10.64
N GLN A 18 -22.87 7.21 11.68
CA GLN A 18 -21.70 7.19 12.53
C GLN A 18 -21.58 5.83 13.23
N PHE A 19 -20.78 4.94 12.65
CA PHE A 19 -20.17 3.88 13.42
C PHE A 19 -19.22 4.57 14.40
N LYS A 20 -19.56 4.57 15.69
CA LYS A 20 -18.62 4.99 16.73
C LYS A 20 -17.60 3.87 16.91
N ASN A 21 -16.55 3.88 16.08
CA ASN A 21 -15.42 3.05 16.38
C ASN A 21 -14.75 3.59 17.67
N THR A 22 -14.19 2.69 18.46
CA THR A 22 -13.51 3.03 19.71
C THR A 22 -12.08 3.53 19.49
N VAL A 23 -11.68 3.69 18.22
CA VAL A 23 -10.33 4.11 17.84
C VAL A 23 -10.14 5.58 18.11
N ARG A 24 -9.07 5.91 18.83
CA ARG A 24 -8.63 7.27 19.08
C ARG A 24 -7.57 7.62 18.06
N TYR A 25 -7.91 8.51 17.13
CA TYR A 25 -6.98 8.99 16.13
C TYR A 25 -5.95 9.95 16.75
N LEU A 26 -4.71 9.87 16.24
CA LEU A 26 -3.64 10.75 16.64
C LEU A 26 -3.91 12.19 16.16
N SER A 27 -3.58 13.17 17.01
CA SER A 27 -3.51 14.56 16.59
C SER A 27 -2.26 14.79 15.74
N GLU A 28 -2.32 15.71 14.78
CA GLU A 28 -1.12 16.18 14.07
C GLU A 28 -0.24 17.05 14.96
N ASP A 29 -0.81 17.66 15.99
CA ASP A 29 -0.04 18.35 17.05
C ASP A 29 0.73 17.32 17.87
N ASN A 30 2.03 17.54 18.07
CA ASN A 30 2.93 16.62 18.78
C ASN A 30 2.98 15.20 18.18
N TYR A 31 2.72 15.06 16.88
CA TYR A 31 2.63 13.77 16.22
C TYR A 31 3.91 12.93 16.36
N MET A 32 5.09 13.56 16.13
CA MET A 32 6.39 12.88 16.27
C MET A 32 6.56 12.30 17.68
N ASP A 33 6.31 13.12 18.71
CA ASP A 33 6.43 12.72 20.11
C ASP A 33 5.47 11.57 20.45
N THR A 34 4.22 11.67 20.00
CA THR A 34 3.20 10.63 20.23
C THR A 34 3.58 9.33 19.53
N MET A 35 4.06 9.40 18.30
CA MET A 35 4.53 8.20 17.59
C MET A 35 5.68 7.52 18.32
N GLN A 36 6.68 8.29 18.74
CA GLN A 36 7.90 7.74 19.37
C GLN A 36 7.65 7.22 20.80
N HIS A 37 6.78 7.87 21.58
CA HIS A 37 6.62 7.55 23.00
C HIS A 37 5.33 6.80 23.35
N VAL A 38 4.36 6.74 22.46
CA VAL A 38 3.10 6.01 22.67
C VAL A 38 2.93 4.90 21.66
N VAL A 39 2.97 5.20 20.36
CA VAL A 39 2.67 4.23 19.30
C VAL A 39 3.77 3.18 19.15
N GLU A 40 5.02 3.58 18.99
CA GLU A 40 6.13 2.63 18.80
C GLU A 40 6.30 1.68 19.99
N PRO A 41 6.27 2.13 21.26
CA PRO A 41 6.31 1.21 22.39
C PRO A 41 5.12 0.23 22.41
N TYR A 42 3.91 0.72 22.11
CA TYR A 42 2.72 -0.13 22.03
C TYR A 42 2.87 -1.20 20.93
N LEU A 43 3.32 -0.81 19.75
CA LEU A 43 3.54 -1.75 18.66
C LEU A 43 4.62 -2.76 19.00
N LYS A 44 5.72 -2.34 19.62
CA LYS A 44 6.81 -3.22 20.04
C LYS A 44 6.35 -4.31 21.00
N ASP A 45 5.45 -3.96 21.93
CA ASP A 45 4.90 -4.92 22.90
C ASP A 45 3.97 -5.95 22.25
N HIS A 46 3.43 -5.67 21.07
CA HIS A 46 2.50 -6.54 20.34
C HIS A 46 3.15 -7.21 19.13
N MET A 47 4.39 -6.87 18.80
CA MET A 47 5.05 -7.29 17.57
C MET A 47 5.83 -8.58 17.76
N THR A 48 5.65 -9.49 16.81
CA THR A 48 6.59 -10.55 16.47
C THR A 48 7.16 -10.23 15.10
N SER A 49 8.46 -10.33 14.93
CA SER A 49 9.11 -10.10 13.65
C SER A 49 10.11 -11.22 13.35
N GLY A 50 10.47 -11.35 12.08
CA GLY A 50 11.42 -12.36 11.65
C GLY A 50 11.56 -12.38 10.14
N TYR A 51 12.11 -13.49 9.66
CA TYR A 51 12.38 -13.72 8.26
C TYR A 51 11.70 -14.99 7.78
N LEU A 52 11.32 -15.03 6.51
CA LEU A 52 10.89 -16.22 5.80
C LEU A 52 11.55 -16.26 4.43
N GLU A 53 11.65 -17.44 3.86
CA GLU A 53 12.15 -17.62 2.51
C GLU A 53 11.04 -17.30 1.49
N GLY A 54 11.33 -16.41 0.52
CA GLY A 54 10.50 -16.15 -0.63
C GLY A 54 10.53 -17.32 -1.63
N TYR A 55 9.93 -17.12 -2.79
CA TYR A 55 9.75 -18.16 -3.81
C TYR A 55 11.07 -18.78 -4.33
N ASP A 56 12.17 -18.05 -4.25
CA ASP A 56 13.50 -18.46 -4.71
C ASP A 56 14.51 -18.69 -3.58
N GLY A 57 14.03 -18.78 -2.32
CA GLY A 57 14.86 -18.96 -1.13
C GLY A 57 15.48 -17.68 -0.58
N ARG A 58 15.23 -16.51 -1.18
CA ARG A 58 15.70 -15.22 -0.66
C ARG A 58 14.89 -14.79 0.55
N GLN A 59 15.55 -14.13 1.50
CA GLN A 59 14.96 -13.75 2.78
C GLN A 59 14.00 -12.56 2.63
N LEU A 60 12.81 -12.68 3.22
CA LEU A 60 11.81 -11.62 3.35
C LEU A 60 11.61 -11.32 4.83
N TYR A 61 11.60 -10.05 5.19
CA TYR A 61 11.30 -9.57 6.53
C TYR A 61 9.81 -9.36 6.71
N TYR A 62 9.26 -9.78 7.85
CA TYR A 62 7.87 -9.57 8.20
C TYR A 62 7.70 -9.09 9.64
N GLU A 63 6.57 -8.43 9.88
CA GLU A 63 6.08 -8.07 11.20
C GLU A 63 4.67 -8.61 11.38
N GLN A 64 4.35 -9.05 12.58
CA GLN A 64 3.06 -9.62 12.91
C GLN A 64 2.60 -9.13 14.27
N TYR A 65 1.34 -8.71 14.34
CA TYR A 65 0.72 -8.14 15.52
C TYR A 65 -0.59 -8.88 15.78
N LEU A 66 -0.66 -9.67 16.84
CA LEU A 66 -1.81 -10.49 17.14
C LEU A 66 -2.68 -9.82 18.20
N SER A 67 -3.95 -9.57 17.86
CA SER A 67 -4.97 -9.10 18.80
C SER A 67 -5.54 -10.28 19.58
N LYS A 68 -5.75 -10.10 20.89
CA LYS A 68 -6.44 -11.09 21.73
C LYS A 68 -7.93 -11.25 21.39
N GLN A 69 -8.50 -10.28 20.69
CA GLN A 69 -9.93 -10.32 20.30
C GLN A 69 -10.18 -11.21 19.08
N HIS A 70 -9.16 -11.47 18.26
CA HIS A 70 -9.26 -12.27 17.03
C HIS A 70 -10.46 -11.90 16.15
N LYS A 71 -10.75 -10.61 16.02
CA LYS A 71 -11.92 -10.10 15.33
C LYS A 71 -11.87 -10.40 13.83
N ALA A 72 -10.75 -10.11 13.20
CA ALA A 72 -10.31 -10.49 11.87
C ALA A 72 -8.80 -10.27 11.75
N HIS A 73 -8.22 -10.75 10.66
CA HIS A 73 -6.79 -10.57 10.38
C HIS A 73 -6.63 -9.70 9.13
N ILE A 74 -5.90 -8.60 9.25
CA ILE A 74 -5.60 -7.68 8.15
C ILE A 74 -4.16 -7.91 7.70
N THR A 75 -3.97 -8.17 6.40
CA THR A 75 -2.64 -8.18 5.78
C THR A 75 -2.40 -6.89 5.03
N ILE A 76 -1.20 -6.35 5.13
CA ILE A 76 -0.82 -5.09 4.49
C ILE A 76 0.18 -5.36 3.36
N ALA A 77 -0.05 -4.74 2.20
CA ALA A 77 0.89 -4.68 1.10
C ALA A 77 1.30 -3.23 0.86
N HIS A 78 2.58 -2.93 1.15
CA HIS A 78 3.11 -1.57 1.03
C HIS A 78 3.43 -1.20 -0.42
N GLY A 79 3.68 0.09 -0.67
CA GLY A 79 3.97 0.63 -1.98
C GLY A 79 5.45 0.60 -2.39
N TYR A 80 5.69 1.10 -3.57
CA TYR A 80 7.02 1.33 -4.14
C TYR A 80 7.84 2.27 -3.26
N THR A 81 9.08 1.90 -2.98
CA THR A 81 10.02 2.60 -2.08
C THR A 81 9.61 2.67 -0.61
N ASP A 82 8.54 1.98 -0.23
CA ASP A 82 8.05 1.95 1.15
C ASP A 82 8.64 0.77 1.95
N GLY A 83 8.02 0.47 3.06
CA GLY A 83 8.33 -0.64 3.96
C GLY A 83 7.32 -0.71 5.09
N CYS A 84 7.51 -1.65 5.99
CA CYS A 84 6.64 -1.84 7.15
C CYS A 84 6.48 -0.56 7.99
N TYR A 85 7.54 0.22 8.13
CA TYR A 85 7.57 1.43 8.96
C TYR A 85 6.50 2.46 8.58
N LYS A 86 6.12 2.51 7.31
CA LYS A 86 5.16 3.50 6.80
C LYS A 86 3.73 3.24 7.27
N PHE A 87 3.46 2.05 7.77
CA PHE A 87 2.12 1.62 8.20
C PHE A 87 1.94 1.55 9.71
N ARG A 88 2.88 2.04 10.52
CA ARG A 88 2.82 1.99 11.99
C ARG A 88 1.54 2.62 12.53
N GLU A 89 1.15 3.76 12.02
CA GLU A 89 -0.09 4.45 12.45
C GLU A 89 -1.34 3.62 12.08
N SER A 90 -1.44 3.13 10.85
CA SER A 90 -2.56 2.26 10.43
C SER A 90 -2.64 0.99 11.28
N ILE A 91 -1.51 0.34 11.54
CA ILE A 91 -1.43 -0.86 12.39
C ILE A 91 -1.93 -0.55 13.81
N TYR A 92 -1.53 0.58 14.36
CA TYR A 92 -1.98 1.03 15.69
C TYR A 92 -3.51 1.17 15.75
N TYR A 93 -4.11 1.74 14.72
CA TYR A 93 -5.57 1.86 14.63
C TYR A 93 -6.27 0.49 14.49
N PHE A 94 -5.74 -0.39 13.68
CA PHE A 94 -6.31 -1.73 13.51
C PHE A 94 -6.25 -2.55 14.80
N LEU A 95 -5.15 -2.48 15.54
CA LEU A 95 -5.04 -3.13 16.84
C LEU A 95 -6.03 -2.58 17.85
N GLN A 96 -6.21 -1.26 17.92
CA GLN A 96 -7.23 -0.63 18.76
C GLN A 96 -8.66 -1.11 18.40
N ALA A 97 -8.91 -1.35 17.11
CA ALA A 97 -10.19 -1.83 16.62
C ALA A 97 -10.41 -3.34 16.86
N GLY A 98 -9.40 -4.06 17.35
CA GLY A 98 -9.49 -5.48 17.67
C GLY A 98 -9.02 -6.42 16.54
N TYR A 99 -8.39 -5.90 15.51
CA TYR A 99 -7.86 -6.69 14.38
C TYR A 99 -6.40 -7.07 14.63
N SER A 100 -6.05 -8.29 14.21
CA SER A 100 -4.66 -8.69 14.04
C SER A 100 -4.12 -8.16 12.72
N VAL A 101 -2.80 -7.96 12.62
CA VAL A 101 -2.17 -7.40 11.43
C VAL A 101 -0.89 -8.17 11.10
N SER A 102 -0.67 -8.43 9.81
CA SER A 102 0.59 -8.96 9.30
C SER A 102 1.05 -8.13 8.08
N ILE A 103 2.34 -7.89 7.99
CA ILE A 103 2.94 -7.11 6.92
C ILE A 103 4.33 -7.67 6.59
N ILE A 104 4.70 -7.69 5.30
CA ILE A 104 6.08 -7.96 4.85
C ILE A 104 6.70 -6.72 4.25
N ASP A 105 8.02 -6.61 4.31
CA ASP A 105 8.78 -5.80 3.37
C ASP A 105 8.87 -6.58 2.07
N HIS A 106 8.38 -6.00 0.97
CA HIS A 106 8.50 -6.63 -0.35
C HIS A 106 9.97 -6.82 -0.72
N ARG A 107 10.25 -7.84 -1.54
CA ARG A 107 11.57 -8.04 -2.15
C ARG A 107 12.14 -6.70 -2.64
N GLY A 108 13.39 -6.44 -2.37
CA GLY A 108 14.06 -5.20 -2.76
C GLY A 108 13.75 -3.99 -1.89
N HIS A 109 13.01 -4.16 -0.79
CA HIS A 109 12.59 -3.10 0.13
C HIS A 109 12.94 -3.44 1.58
N GLY A 110 13.18 -2.42 2.36
CA GLY A 110 13.34 -2.52 3.80
C GLY A 110 14.40 -3.53 4.22
N TYR A 111 14.03 -4.42 5.12
CA TYR A 111 14.88 -5.48 5.64
C TYR A 111 14.86 -6.78 4.83
N SER A 112 14.07 -6.84 3.76
CA SER A 112 14.05 -7.97 2.84
C SER A 112 15.27 -7.99 1.93
N TYR A 113 15.47 -9.11 1.23
CA TYR A 113 16.58 -9.30 0.29
C TYR A 113 16.76 -8.08 -0.64
N ARG A 114 18.00 -7.66 -0.79
CA ARG A 114 18.41 -6.55 -1.67
C ARG A 114 19.40 -7.06 -2.71
N GLN A 115 19.09 -6.85 -3.98
CA GLN A 115 19.94 -7.28 -5.09
C GLN A 115 21.21 -6.43 -5.21
N HIS A 116 21.14 -5.14 -4.85
CA HIS A 116 22.26 -4.19 -4.97
C HIS A 116 22.77 -3.75 -3.60
N ALA A 117 24.05 -3.43 -3.52
CA ALA A 117 24.65 -2.79 -2.35
C ALA A 117 24.11 -1.37 -2.14
N ASP A 118 23.68 -0.70 -3.20
CA ASP A 118 22.96 0.57 -3.14
C ASP A 118 21.53 0.33 -2.62
N LEU A 119 21.30 0.60 -1.35
CA LEU A 119 20.01 0.36 -0.68
C LEU A 119 18.89 1.31 -1.14
N SER A 120 19.22 2.38 -1.87
CA SER A 120 18.23 3.28 -2.44
C SER A 120 17.57 2.72 -3.71
N LYS A 121 18.23 1.75 -4.36
CA LYS A 121 17.83 1.26 -5.68
C LYS A 121 16.76 0.19 -5.58
N VAL A 122 15.61 0.42 -6.21
CA VAL A 122 14.52 -0.55 -6.32
C VAL A 122 14.55 -1.19 -7.70
N THR A 123 14.65 -2.51 -7.74
CA THR A 123 14.66 -3.28 -8.98
C THR A 123 13.86 -4.56 -8.84
N ILE A 124 13.33 -5.04 -9.96
CA ILE A 124 12.64 -6.34 -10.07
C ILE A 124 12.79 -6.86 -11.50
N GLY A 125 12.93 -8.16 -11.67
CA GLY A 125 12.99 -8.76 -13.01
C GLY A 125 11.60 -9.01 -13.59
N ASP A 126 10.72 -9.55 -12.78
CA ASP A 126 9.32 -9.81 -13.13
C ASP A 126 8.44 -9.42 -11.94
N PHE A 127 7.36 -8.67 -12.19
CA PHE A 127 6.46 -8.21 -11.13
C PHE A 127 5.76 -9.39 -10.41
N GLU A 128 5.60 -10.52 -11.08
CA GLU A 128 5.08 -11.75 -10.48
C GLU A 128 5.93 -12.25 -9.30
N GLU A 129 7.20 -11.86 -9.20
CA GLU A 129 8.05 -12.19 -8.05
C GLU A 129 7.46 -11.62 -6.75
N TYR A 130 6.92 -10.39 -6.78
CA TYR A 130 6.22 -9.81 -5.63
C TYR A 130 4.98 -10.61 -5.24
N VAL A 131 4.21 -11.03 -6.22
CA VAL A 131 2.96 -11.79 -6.02
C VAL A 131 3.25 -13.16 -5.42
N LYS A 132 4.25 -13.87 -5.94
CA LYS A 132 4.70 -15.18 -5.42
C LYS A 132 5.20 -15.06 -3.98
N ASP A 133 6.03 -14.08 -3.68
CA ASP A 133 6.53 -13.83 -2.33
C ASP A 133 5.38 -13.58 -1.36
N TYR A 134 4.40 -12.75 -1.76
CA TYR A 134 3.26 -12.42 -0.92
C TYR A 134 2.38 -13.64 -0.64
N ARG A 135 2.15 -14.49 -1.65
CA ARG A 135 1.41 -15.74 -1.48
C ARG A 135 2.10 -16.68 -0.48
N ILE A 136 3.42 -16.81 -0.56
CA ILE A 136 4.19 -17.63 0.39
C ILE A 136 4.10 -17.05 1.81
N PHE A 137 4.17 -15.73 1.95
CA PHE A 137 3.97 -15.05 3.22
C PHE A 137 2.60 -15.38 3.84
N LEU A 138 1.53 -15.31 3.06
CA LEU A 138 0.19 -15.68 3.53
C LEU A 138 0.14 -17.13 4.01
N GLU A 139 0.69 -18.06 3.26
CA GLU A 139 0.66 -19.49 3.59
C GLU A 139 1.50 -19.84 4.81
N LYS A 140 2.72 -19.27 4.92
CA LYS A 140 3.67 -19.64 5.97
C LYS A 140 3.51 -18.87 7.26
N LYS A 141 3.06 -17.62 7.22
CA LYS A 141 3.03 -16.73 8.39
C LYS A 141 1.64 -16.25 8.79
N VAL A 142 0.73 -16.09 7.85
CA VAL A 142 -0.61 -15.56 8.13
C VAL A 142 -1.60 -16.67 8.43
N ARG A 143 -1.76 -17.64 7.54
CA ARG A 143 -2.69 -18.77 7.75
C ARG A 143 -2.48 -19.52 9.05
N PRO A 144 -1.24 -19.80 9.49
CA PRO A 144 -1.02 -20.55 10.74
C PRO A 144 -1.51 -19.85 12.01
N VAL A 145 -1.71 -18.54 11.98
CA VAL A 145 -2.13 -17.74 13.14
C VAL A 145 -3.59 -17.27 13.06
N ILE A 146 -4.28 -17.57 11.96
CA ILE A 146 -5.70 -17.27 11.79
C ILE A 146 -6.53 -18.39 12.42
N HIS A 147 -7.52 -18.03 13.24
CA HIS A 147 -8.49 -18.97 13.77
C HIS A 147 -9.50 -19.36 12.68
N LYS A 148 -10.10 -20.56 12.79
CA LYS A 148 -10.92 -21.18 11.74
C LYS A 148 -12.03 -20.26 11.18
N GLU A 149 -12.67 -19.48 12.05
CA GLU A 149 -13.81 -18.61 11.69
C GLU A 149 -13.38 -17.15 11.50
N GLU A 150 -12.10 -16.86 11.64
CA GLU A 150 -11.55 -15.50 11.54
C GLU A 150 -11.45 -15.08 10.07
N LYS A 151 -11.98 -13.91 9.75
CA LYS A 151 -11.91 -13.33 8.41
C LYS A 151 -10.50 -12.83 8.08
N LEU A 152 -10.15 -12.88 6.80
CA LEU A 152 -8.89 -12.38 6.27
C LEU A 152 -9.14 -11.21 5.32
N TYR A 153 -8.54 -10.06 5.64
CA TYR A 153 -8.68 -8.82 4.88
C TYR A 153 -7.35 -8.35 4.30
N MET A 154 -7.42 -7.68 3.16
CA MET A 154 -6.29 -6.98 2.54
C MET A 154 -6.41 -5.48 2.76
N TYR A 155 -5.27 -4.83 3.04
CA TYR A 155 -5.09 -3.38 3.09
C TYR A 155 -3.83 -3.04 2.29
N ALA A 156 -3.99 -2.46 1.11
CA ALA A 156 -2.89 -2.32 0.16
C ALA A 156 -2.80 -0.91 -0.40
N HIS A 157 -1.58 -0.39 -0.54
CA HIS A 157 -1.32 0.95 -1.05
C HIS A 157 -0.45 0.92 -2.31
N SER A 158 -0.82 1.68 -3.34
CA SER A 158 -0.02 1.96 -4.54
C SER A 158 0.46 0.68 -5.26
N MET A 159 1.76 0.46 -5.39
CA MET A 159 2.32 -0.78 -5.95
C MET A 159 1.79 -2.01 -5.22
N GLY A 160 1.65 -1.94 -3.89
CA GLY A 160 1.03 -3.00 -3.10
C GLY A 160 -0.41 -3.28 -3.49
N GLY A 161 -1.15 -2.27 -3.92
CA GLY A 161 -2.50 -2.42 -4.47
C GLY A 161 -2.53 -3.18 -5.79
N CYS A 162 -1.53 -2.99 -6.65
CA CYS A 162 -1.36 -3.77 -7.87
C CYS A 162 -1.01 -5.23 -7.54
N ILE A 163 -0.07 -5.46 -6.63
CA ILE A 163 0.30 -6.81 -6.17
C ILE A 163 -0.93 -7.54 -5.61
N ALA A 164 -1.66 -6.89 -4.73
CA ALA A 164 -2.86 -7.45 -4.10
C ALA A 164 -3.95 -7.75 -5.15
N ALA A 165 -4.20 -6.85 -6.08
CA ALA A 165 -5.20 -7.05 -7.12
C ALA A 165 -4.84 -8.21 -8.05
N LEU A 166 -3.58 -8.33 -8.47
CA LEU A 166 -3.10 -9.47 -9.26
C LEU A 166 -3.29 -10.79 -8.51
N LEU A 167 -2.98 -10.81 -7.22
CA LEU A 167 -3.17 -11.99 -6.38
C LEU A 167 -4.65 -12.38 -6.27
N MET A 168 -5.55 -11.40 -6.09
CA MET A 168 -6.99 -11.63 -6.00
C MET A 168 -7.65 -11.94 -7.35
N GLU A 169 -7.04 -11.57 -8.47
CA GLU A 169 -7.44 -12.02 -9.80
C GLU A 169 -7.08 -13.49 -10.05
N GLU A 170 -5.94 -13.92 -9.52
CA GLU A 170 -5.49 -15.33 -9.60
C GLU A 170 -6.29 -16.23 -8.63
N GLU A 171 -6.57 -15.74 -7.42
CA GLU A 171 -7.28 -16.46 -6.36
C GLU A 171 -8.40 -15.58 -5.79
N PRO A 172 -9.58 -15.52 -6.46
CA PRO A 172 -10.65 -14.59 -6.10
C PRO A 172 -11.24 -14.78 -4.71
N GLU A 173 -11.10 -15.96 -4.11
CA GLU A 173 -11.65 -16.28 -2.78
C GLU A 173 -10.64 -16.18 -1.64
N LEU A 174 -9.43 -15.70 -1.92
CA LEU A 174 -8.35 -15.67 -0.94
C LEU A 174 -8.64 -14.73 0.23
N PHE A 175 -9.27 -13.60 -0.03
CA PHE A 175 -9.63 -12.60 0.98
C PHE A 175 -11.15 -12.41 1.06
N ASP A 176 -11.64 -12.15 2.26
CA ASP A 176 -13.07 -11.87 2.50
C ASP A 176 -13.44 -10.42 2.14
N ALA A 177 -12.50 -9.52 2.23
CA ALA A 177 -12.65 -8.11 1.85
C ALA A 177 -11.28 -7.46 1.61
N ALA A 178 -11.27 -6.37 0.86
CA ALA A 178 -10.05 -5.62 0.56
C ALA A 178 -10.28 -4.11 0.56
N VAL A 179 -9.27 -3.37 0.98
CA VAL A 179 -9.14 -1.94 0.79
C VAL A 179 -7.92 -1.68 -0.07
N LEU A 180 -8.12 -1.05 -1.21
CA LEU A 180 -7.06 -0.63 -2.12
C LEU A 180 -6.95 0.89 -2.08
N ILE A 181 -5.80 1.40 -1.66
CA ILE A 181 -5.53 2.83 -1.48
C ILE A 181 -4.67 3.32 -2.63
N ALA A 182 -5.21 4.18 -3.47
CA ALA A 182 -4.51 4.72 -4.64
C ALA A 182 -3.70 3.64 -5.39
N PRO A 183 -4.32 2.49 -5.74
CA PRO A 183 -3.59 1.36 -6.31
C PRO A 183 -2.94 1.73 -7.64
N MET A 184 -1.75 1.18 -7.88
CA MET A 184 -1.01 1.36 -9.11
C MET A 184 -1.63 0.51 -10.23
N MET A 185 -2.45 1.12 -11.05
CA MET A 185 -3.11 0.53 -12.22
C MET A 185 -2.84 1.30 -13.50
N GLU A 186 -2.19 2.44 -13.37
CA GLU A 186 -1.64 3.30 -14.40
C GLU A 186 -0.54 4.15 -13.76
N ILE A 187 0.57 4.36 -14.44
CA ILE A 187 1.71 5.13 -13.93
C ILE A 187 1.71 6.51 -14.56
N GLN A 188 1.96 7.55 -13.75
CA GLN A 188 2.26 8.90 -14.23
C GLN A 188 3.78 9.08 -14.33
N TYR A 189 4.24 9.82 -15.34
CA TYR A 189 5.66 9.95 -15.68
C TYR A 189 6.20 11.38 -15.48
N GLY A 190 5.73 12.06 -14.44
CA GLY A 190 6.24 13.39 -14.07
C GLY A 190 6.01 14.45 -15.16
N GLY A 191 4.92 14.38 -15.92
CA GLY A 191 4.61 15.30 -17.02
C GLY A 191 5.14 14.88 -18.38
N LEU A 192 5.96 13.83 -18.48
CA LEU A 192 6.34 13.24 -19.77
C LEU A 192 5.17 12.45 -20.35
N PRO A 193 4.93 12.51 -21.68
CA PRO A 193 4.01 11.60 -22.34
C PRO A 193 4.45 10.14 -22.14
N GLU A 194 3.47 9.24 -21.95
CA GLU A 194 3.73 7.82 -21.73
C GLU A 194 4.61 7.20 -22.82
N ASN A 195 4.31 7.46 -24.09
CA ASN A 195 5.10 6.94 -25.21
C ASN A 195 6.56 7.38 -25.16
N THR A 196 6.84 8.60 -24.73
CA THR A 196 8.20 9.13 -24.57
C THR A 196 8.90 8.39 -23.44
N ALA A 197 8.27 8.23 -22.29
CA ALA A 197 8.83 7.53 -21.14
C ALA A 197 9.14 6.06 -21.48
N LEU A 198 8.23 5.38 -22.15
CA LEU A 198 8.41 3.98 -22.57
C LEU A 198 9.50 3.83 -23.63
N SER A 199 9.64 4.79 -24.56
CA SER A 199 10.70 4.77 -25.56
C SER A 199 12.09 4.92 -24.92
N ILE A 200 12.22 5.82 -23.95
CA ILE A 200 13.47 5.99 -23.17
C ILE A 200 13.80 4.69 -22.43
N THR A 201 12.80 4.06 -21.81
CA THR A 201 12.97 2.81 -21.06
C THR A 201 13.41 1.67 -21.96
N ARG A 202 12.79 1.52 -23.13
CA ARG A 202 13.19 0.51 -24.13
C ARG A 202 14.62 0.73 -24.62
N ALA A 203 14.99 1.97 -24.92
CA ALA A 203 16.36 2.31 -25.33
C ALA A 203 17.37 1.96 -24.24
N ALA A 204 17.09 2.29 -22.99
CA ALA A 204 17.94 1.96 -21.86
C ALA A 204 18.13 0.44 -21.71
N ASN A 205 17.05 -0.34 -21.83
CA ASN A 205 17.11 -1.80 -21.76
C ASN A 205 17.93 -2.38 -22.89
N LEU A 206 17.76 -1.90 -24.11
CA LEU A 206 18.55 -2.35 -25.29
C LEU A 206 20.04 -2.00 -25.15
N MET A 207 20.37 -0.93 -24.44
CA MET A 207 21.75 -0.51 -24.18
C MET A 207 22.38 -1.21 -22.95
N GLY A 208 21.72 -2.19 -22.37
CA GLY A 208 22.20 -2.90 -21.17
C GLY A 208 22.13 -2.08 -19.88
N ARG A 209 21.25 -1.09 -19.81
CA ARG A 209 21.09 -0.18 -18.66
C ARG A 209 19.87 -0.50 -17.79
N SER A 210 19.34 -1.70 -17.86
CA SER A 210 18.13 -2.10 -17.13
C SER A 210 18.24 -1.89 -15.62
N GLU A 211 19.41 -2.08 -15.03
CA GLU A 211 19.68 -1.93 -13.61
C GLU A 211 20.17 -0.53 -13.21
N LYS A 212 20.12 0.44 -14.11
CA LYS A 212 20.39 1.85 -13.82
C LYS A 212 19.11 2.55 -13.34
N TYR A 213 19.29 3.59 -12.53
CA TYR A 213 18.17 4.45 -12.15
C TYR A 213 17.45 5.01 -13.37
N ILE A 214 16.14 5.07 -13.29
CA ILE A 214 15.31 5.79 -14.26
C ILE A 214 15.77 7.24 -14.34
N MET A 215 15.81 7.80 -15.55
CA MET A 215 16.19 9.20 -15.78
C MET A 215 15.36 10.14 -14.89
N GLY A 216 16.02 11.01 -14.16
CA GLY A 216 15.41 11.91 -13.18
C GLY A 216 15.22 11.31 -11.78
N SER A 217 15.59 10.05 -11.58
CA SER A 217 15.62 9.38 -10.30
C SER A 217 17.05 9.17 -9.80
N GLY A 218 17.22 8.78 -8.55
CA GLY A 218 18.53 8.56 -7.95
C GLY A 218 18.46 8.04 -6.53
N ALA A 219 19.59 8.06 -5.85
CA ALA A 219 19.69 7.62 -4.46
C ALA A 219 19.09 8.64 -3.48
N PHE A 220 18.67 8.15 -2.33
CA PHE A 220 18.27 8.99 -1.21
C PHE A 220 19.46 9.84 -0.74
N ASP A 221 19.27 11.15 -0.66
CA ASP A 221 20.30 12.10 -0.27
C ASP A 221 20.03 12.81 1.08
N GLY A 222 18.94 12.46 1.74
CA GLY A 222 18.53 13.03 3.02
C GLY A 222 17.77 14.36 2.91
N THR A 223 17.55 14.89 1.72
CA THR A 223 16.84 16.16 1.52
C THR A 223 15.41 16.06 2.07
N TYR A 224 15.01 17.06 2.88
CA TYR A 224 13.65 17.23 3.35
C TYR A 224 12.82 17.94 2.27
N ASP A 225 11.91 17.21 1.64
CA ASP A 225 11.04 17.73 0.56
C ASP A 225 9.59 17.31 0.75
N TYR A 226 8.96 17.88 1.77
CA TYR A 226 7.55 17.64 2.05
C TYR A 226 6.64 18.09 0.90
N VAL A 227 6.93 19.24 0.30
CA VAL A 227 6.04 19.89 -0.68
C VAL A 227 5.81 18.99 -1.92
N HIS A 228 6.86 18.33 -2.40
CA HIS A 228 6.77 17.43 -3.56
C HIS A 228 6.51 15.98 -3.19
N SER A 229 6.37 15.67 -1.90
CA SER A 229 6.08 14.31 -1.44
C SER A 229 4.63 13.90 -1.73
N SER A 230 4.38 12.60 -1.67
CA SER A 230 3.03 12.03 -1.77
C SER A 230 2.20 12.16 -0.47
N ILE A 231 2.79 12.74 0.59
CA ILE A 231 2.21 12.82 1.92
C ILE A 231 1.62 14.21 2.15
N GLY A 232 0.33 14.29 2.45
CA GLY A 232 -0.36 15.55 2.66
C GLY A 232 -0.17 16.16 4.05
N SER A 233 0.09 15.34 5.07
CA SER A 233 0.35 15.79 6.44
C SER A 233 1.83 16.02 6.67
N GLU A 234 2.25 17.25 6.96
CA GLU A 234 3.66 17.53 7.22
C GLU A 234 4.19 16.83 8.48
N PRO A 235 3.48 16.78 9.60
CA PRO A 235 3.94 16.01 10.76
C PRO A 235 4.15 14.51 10.44
N ARG A 236 3.30 13.92 9.63
CA ARG A 236 3.45 12.52 9.18
C ARG A 236 4.65 12.35 8.26
N TYR A 237 4.85 13.28 7.35
CA TYR A 237 6.05 13.30 6.51
C TYR A 237 7.33 13.41 7.34
N ALA A 238 7.37 14.35 8.27
CA ALA A 238 8.54 14.59 9.13
C ALA A 238 8.93 13.36 9.93
N TYR A 239 7.95 12.65 10.50
CA TYR A 239 8.17 11.40 11.24
C TYR A 239 8.79 10.30 10.36
N LEU A 240 8.23 10.07 9.19
CA LEU A 240 8.72 9.04 8.26
C LEU A 240 10.08 9.40 7.67
N HIS A 241 10.30 10.67 7.38
CA HIS A 241 11.60 11.18 6.90
C HIS A 241 12.70 10.99 7.95
N ASP A 242 12.39 11.24 9.21
CA ASP A 242 13.31 11.01 10.33
C ASP A 242 13.73 9.54 10.43
N ILE A 243 12.80 8.61 10.27
CA ILE A 243 13.10 7.18 10.22
C ILE A 243 14.04 6.86 9.04
N GLN A 244 13.77 7.38 7.86
CA GLN A 244 14.63 7.17 6.69
C GLN A 244 16.05 7.71 6.90
N LEU A 245 16.18 8.88 7.53
CA LEU A 245 17.50 9.47 7.83
C LEU A 245 18.35 8.57 8.74
N HIS A 246 17.73 7.83 9.67
CA HIS A 246 18.42 7.05 10.69
C HIS A 246 18.47 5.55 10.41
N ASP A 247 17.75 5.07 9.38
CA ASP A 247 17.74 3.66 9.01
C ASP A 247 18.03 3.46 7.53
N PRO A 248 19.26 3.06 7.17
CA PRO A 248 19.62 2.85 5.76
C PRO A 248 18.77 1.81 5.04
N ASN A 249 18.22 0.84 5.75
CA ASN A 249 17.34 -0.17 5.14
C ASN A 249 16.03 0.43 4.62
N TYR A 250 15.59 1.55 5.17
CA TYR A 250 14.39 2.26 4.72
C TYR A 250 14.70 3.46 3.78
N GLN A 251 15.89 3.50 3.22
CA GLN A 251 16.27 4.53 2.24
C GLN A 251 16.02 4.11 0.79
N THR A 252 15.11 3.17 0.53
CA THR A 252 14.61 2.90 -0.81
C THR A 252 14.01 4.17 -1.38
N TYR A 253 14.43 4.55 -2.60
CA TYR A 253 14.12 5.88 -3.12
C TYR A 253 13.89 5.94 -4.61
N GLY A 254 14.70 5.26 -5.41
CA GLY A 254 14.68 5.34 -6.86
C GLY A 254 14.58 3.97 -7.55
N GLY A 255 13.73 3.87 -8.55
CA GLY A 255 13.57 2.66 -9.36
C GLY A 255 14.54 2.57 -10.53
N THR A 256 14.76 1.34 -10.96
CA THR A 256 15.49 1.01 -12.18
C THR A 256 14.57 0.94 -13.40
N TYR A 257 15.15 0.97 -14.59
CA TYR A 257 14.39 0.69 -15.82
C TYR A 257 13.79 -0.72 -15.84
N ALA A 258 14.45 -1.69 -15.22
CA ALA A 258 13.91 -3.04 -15.05
C ALA A 258 12.61 -3.01 -14.22
N TRP A 259 12.62 -2.29 -13.09
CA TRP A 259 11.41 -2.13 -12.28
C TRP A 259 10.27 -1.47 -13.06
N LEU A 260 10.55 -0.39 -13.78
CA LEU A 260 9.53 0.32 -14.56
C LEU A 260 8.92 -0.57 -15.64
N THR A 261 9.76 -1.33 -16.36
CA THR A 261 9.29 -2.29 -17.38
C THR A 261 8.35 -3.32 -16.79
N ALA A 262 8.71 -3.91 -15.64
CA ALA A 262 7.89 -4.89 -14.95
C ALA A 262 6.58 -4.26 -14.43
N ALA A 263 6.65 -3.05 -13.87
CA ALA A 263 5.49 -2.33 -13.33
C ALA A 263 4.49 -1.96 -14.44
N VAL A 264 4.95 -1.51 -15.59
CA VAL A 264 4.07 -1.21 -16.75
C VAL A 264 3.33 -2.46 -17.21
N LYS A 265 4.04 -3.60 -17.36
CA LYS A 265 3.40 -4.88 -17.69
C LYS A 265 2.35 -5.28 -16.66
N ALA A 266 2.65 -5.10 -15.38
CA ALA A 266 1.73 -5.41 -14.29
C ALA A 266 0.45 -4.57 -14.34
N THR A 267 0.56 -3.27 -14.62
CA THR A 267 -0.61 -2.39 -14.76
C THR A 267 -1.49 -2.80 -15.94
N GLN A 268 -0.89 -3.24 -17.03
CA GLN A 268 -1.64 -3.76 -18.19
C GLN A 268 -2.33 -5.09 -17.86
N GLN A 269 -1.65 -5.98 -17.16
CA GLN A 269 -2.18 -7.28 -16.75
C GLN A 269 -3.34 -7.14 -15.77
N VAL A 270 -3.21 -6.30 -14.75
CA VAL A 270 -4.26 -6.13 -13.72
C VAL A 270 -5.56 -5.62 -14.33
N ILE A 271 -5.50 -4.76 -15.34
CA ILE A 271 -6.68 -4.27 -16.06
C ILE A 271 -7.23 -5.32 -17.01
N ARG A 272 -6.34 -6.03 -17.74
CA ARG A 272 -6.77 -7.10 -18.67
C ARG A 272 -7.56 -8.19 -17.97
N ASP A 273 -7.12 -8.60 -16.77
CA ASP A 273 -7.71 -9.70 -16.01
C ASP A 273 -8.70 -9.25 -14.93
N ALA A 274 -9.10 -7.98 -14.94
CA ALA A 274 -9.96 -7.38 -13.90
C ALA A 274 -11.35 -8.03 -13.81
N ASP A 275 -11.85 -8.67 -14.87
CA ASP A 275 -13.10 -9.42 -14.85
C ASP A 275 -13.06 -10.66 -13.94
N ARG A 276 -11.87 -11.13 -13.57
CA ARG A 276 -11.67 -12.21 -12.59
C ARG A 276 -11.73 -11.73 -11.13
N TYR A 277 -11.58 -10.44 -10.91
CA TYR A 277 -11.58 -9.86 -9.58
C TYR A 277 -13.00 -9.78 -9.05
N CYS A 278 -13.29 -10.42 -7.91
CA CYS A 278 -14.62 -10.43 -7.30
C CYS A 278 -14.60 -10.24 -5.77
N THR A 279 -13.46 -9.98 -5.18
CA THR A 279 -13.36 -9.68 -3.74
C THR A 279 -14.10 -8.40 -3.40
N PRO A 280 -14.99 -8.38 -2.37
CA PRO A 280 -15.62 -7.14 -1.91
C PRO A 280 -14.55 -6.10 -1.55
N THR A 281 -14.58 -4.95 -2.22
CA THR A 281 -13.46 -3.99 -2.17
C THR A 281 -13.96 -2.55 -2.12
N LEU A 282 -13.33 -1.74 -1.26
CA LEU A 282 -13.28 -0.29 -1.41
C LEU A 282 -11.96 0.10 -2.10
N LEU A 283 -12.06 0.78 -3.23
CA LEU A 283 -10.93 1.39 -3.92
C LEU A 283 -10.96 2.89 -3.68
N PHE A 284 -9.99 3.40 -2.95
CA PHE A 284 -9.84 4.83 -2.69
C PHE A 284 -8.91 5.47 -3.72
N GLN A 285 -9.43 6.46 -4.44
CA GLN A 285 -8.70 7.22 -5.44
C GLN A 285 -8.36 8.60 -4.88
N ALA A 286 -7.09 9.00 -4.96
CA ALA A 286 -6.65 10.31 -4.50
C ALA A 286 -6.88 11.37 -5.58
N GLN A 287 -7.65 12.41 -5.28
CA GLN A 287 -7.99 13.45 -6.25
C GLN A 287 -6.75 14.21 -6.76
N LYS A 288 -5.77 14.43 -5.89
CA LYS A 288 -4.52 15.16 -6.20
C LYS A 288 -3.33 14.24 -6.47
N ASP A 289 -3.59 13.01 -6.91
CA ASP A 289 -2.54 12.03 -7.18
C ASP A 289 -1.71 12.45 -8.40
N THR A 290 -0.39 12.52 -8.22
CA THR A 290 0.57 12.79 -9.29
C THR A 290 1.49 11.58 -9.57
N THR A 291 1.27 10.48 -8.88
CA THR A 291 2.08 9.26 -8.94
C THR A 291 1.45 8.19 -9.82
N VAL A 292 0.17 7.94 -9.63
CA VAL A 292 -0.60 6.96 -10.40
C VAL A 292 -1.79 7.64 -11.10
N GLY A 293 -2.22 7.07 -12.22
CA GLY A 293 -3.30 7.62 -13.04
C GLY A 293 -4.68 7.15 -12.58
N ALA A 294 -5.63 8.09 -12.57
CA ALA A 294 -7.02 7.81 -12.22
C ALA A 294 -7.73 6.92 -13.26
N SER A 295 -7.39 7.06 -14.55
CA SER A 295 -8.09 6.33 -15.61
C SER A 295 -7.87 4.82 -15.52
N GLY A 296 -6.69 4.37 -15.11
CA GLY A 296 -6.42 2.95 -14.85
C GLY A 296 -7.28 2.39 -13.71
N GLN A 297 -7.41 3.13 -12.62
CA GLN A 297 -8.28 2.76 -11.50
C GLN A 297 -9.75 2.71 -11.90
N ASN A 298 -10.20 3.69 -12.69
CA ASN A 298 -11.57 3.73 -13.20
C ASN A 298 -11.87 2.53 -14.09
N GLU A 299 -10.97 2.18 -14.99
CA GLU A 299 -11.11 1.03 -15.89
C GLU A 299 -11.13 -0.29 -15.11
N PHE A 300 -10.22 -0.46 -14.14
CA PHE A 300 -10.22 -1.62 -13.26
C PHE A 300 -11.57 -1.77 -12.52
N ALA A 301 -12.04 -0.69 -11.88
CA ALA A 301 -13.29 -0.70 -11.13
C ALA A 301 -14.52 -0.97 -12.02
N ARG A 302 -14.47 -0.52 -13.28
CA ARG A 302 -15.53 -0.79 -14.25
C ARG A 302 -15.62 -2.26 -14.64
N LYS A 303 -14.49 -2.93 -14.80
CA LYS A 303 -14.39 -4.33 -15.23
C LYS A 303 -14.53 -5.33 -14.10
N ALA A 304 -14.01 -5.00 -12.90
CA ALA A 304 -14.03 -5.86 -11.74
C ALA A 304 -15.43 -5.97 -11.13
N HIS A 305 -15.64 -7.03 -10.36
CA HIS A 305 -16.88 -7.26 -9.62
C HIS A 305 -16.70 -6.88 -8.14
N ASN A 306 -17.76 -6.36 -7.51
CA ASN A 306 -17.81 -6.01 -6.08
C ASN A 306 -16.82 -4.90 -5.66
N VAL A 307 -16.40 -4.05 -6.58
CA VAL A 307 -15.52 -2.92 -6.30
C VAL A 307 -16.31 -1.62 -6.27
N GLN A 308 -16.24 -0.90 -5.16
CA GLN A 308 -16.73 0.46 -5.03
C GLN A 308 -15.54 1.43 -5.06
N LEU A 309 -15.51 2.33 -6.04
CA LEU A 309 -14.50 3.38 -6.14
C LEU A 309 -15.00 4.63 -5.41
N ILE A 310 -14.16 5.15 -4.50
CA ILE A 310 -14.40 6.39 -3.75
C ILE A 310 -13.25 7.35 -4.05
N GLN A 311 -13.56 8.48 -4.68
CA GLN A 311 -12.57 9.54 -4.85
C GLN A 311 -12.48 10.38 -3.57
N VAL A 312 -11.26 10.52 -3.03
CA VAL A 312 -10.99 11.29 -1.81
C VAL A 312 -10.54 12.69 -2.22
N GLN A 313 -11.39 13.67 -1.96
CA GLN A 313 -11.14 15.06 -2.32
C GLN A 313 -9.98 15.64 -1.51
N GLY A 314 -9.11 16.38 -2.18
CA GLY A 314 -7.96 17.03 -1.57
C GLY A 314 -6.79 16.10 -1.19
N ALA A 315 -6.93 14.79 -1.33
CA ALA A 315 -5.91 13.84 -0.97
C ALA A 315 -4.80 13.75 -2.02
N LYS A 316 -3.57 13.74 -1.55
CA LYS A 316 -2.41 13.29 -2.31
C LYS A 316 -2.36 11.76 -2.33
N HIS A 317 -1.40 11.20 -3.05
CA HIS A 317 -1.27 9.76 -3.30
C HIS A 317 -1.32 8.88 -2.03
N SER A 318 -0.67 9.29 -0.95
CA SER A 318 -0.66 8.55 0.31
C SER A 318 -1.85 8.96 1.20
N ILE A 319 -3.06 8.52 0.87
CA ILE A 319 -4.31 8.92 1.52
C ILE A 319 -4.29 8.64 3.02
N GLN A 320 -3.70 7.51 3.45
CA GLN A 320 -3.57 7.13 4.87
C GLN A 320 -2.65 8.07 5.68
N LEU A 321 -1.91 8.93 5.00
CA LEU A 321 -1.00 9.91 5.59
C LEU A 321 -1.43 11.35 5.27
N ALA A 322 -2.68 11.55 4.92
CA ALA A 322 -3.28 12.86 4.69
C ALA A 322 -3.44 13.63 6.01
N PRO A 323 -3.69 14.95 5.95
CA PRO A 323 -4.13 15.69 7.14
C PRO A 323 -5.36 15.05 7.77
N ASN A 324 -5.54 15.23 9.08
CA ASN A 324 -6.62 14.58 9.83
C ASN A 324 -8.02 14.84 9.27
N GLU A 325 -8.27 16.00 8.69
CA GLU A 325 -9.55 16.33 8.03
C GLU A 325 -9.91 15.38 6.87
N ILE A 326 -8.90 14.74 6.27
CA ILE A 326 -9.05 13.74 5.20
C ILE A 326 -8.81 12.33 5.76
N MET A 327 -7.75 12.13 6.53
CA MET A 327 -7.34 10.81 7.02
C MET A 327 -8.39 10.20 7.95
N VAL A 328 -8.99 10.99 8.85
CA VAL A 328 -9.97 10.47 9.83
C VAL A 328 -11.22 9.94 9.13
N PRO A 329 -11.90 10.69 8.25
CA PRO A 329 -13.03 10.15 7.50
C PRO A 329 -12.65 8.93 6.64
N PHE A 330 -11.47 8.95 6.03
CA PHE A 330 -10.96 7.80 5.27
C PHE A 330 -10.83 6.56 6.15
N MET A 331 -10.18 6.67 7.31
CA MET A 331 -9.98 5.54 8.21
C MET A 331 -11.32 5.05 8.82
N ASP A 332 -12.25 5.95 9.10
CA ASP A 332 -13.61 5.58 9.52
C ASP A 332 -14.31 4.73 8.46
N GLU A 333 -14.20 5.09 7.19
CA GLU A 333 -14.74 4.29 6.07
C GLU A 333 -14.09 2.91 5.99
N VAL A 334 -12.77 2.83 6.16
CA VAL A 334 -12.04 1.56 6.17
C VAL A 334 -12.54 0.66 7.30
N LEU A 335 -12.61 1.19 8.51
CA LEU A 335 -13.03 0.42 9.69
C LEU A 335 -14.49 -0.01 9.58
N ASN A 336 -15.38 0.86 9.11
CA ASN A 336 -16.78 0.52 8.87
C ASN A 336 -16.93 -0.59 7.82
N PHE A 337 -16.14 -0.52 6.76
CA PHE A 337 -16.15 -1.51 5.69
C PHE A 337 -15.72 -2.89 6.22
N TYR A 338 -14.62 -2.97 6.94
CA TYR A 338 -14.17 -4.22 7.53
C TYR A 338 -15.15 -4.77 8.57
N GLU A 339 -15.71 -3.91 9.41
CA GLU A 339 -16.71 -4.30 10.40
C GLU A 339 -17.97 -4.90 9.75
N SER A 340 -18.36 -4.38 8.60
CA SER A 340 -19.53 -4.87 7.86
C SER A 340 -19.34 -6.25 7.22
N HIS A 341 -18.11 -6.76 7.19
CA HIS A 341 -17.74 -8.05 6.58
C HIS A 341 -17.36 -9.13 7.62
N LEU A 342 -17.52 -8.85 8.90
CA LEU A 342 -17.28 -9.82 9.99
C LEU A 342 -18.25 -10.99 9.96
#